data_3c9cf0f0b6398bfb2a15ae50f480b85e
#
_entry.id   3c9cf0f0b6398bfb2a15ae50f480b85e
#
_cell.length_a   1.000
_cell.length_b   1.000
_cell.length_c   1.000
_cell.angle_alpha   90.00
_cell.angle_beta   90.00
_cell.angle_gamma   90.00
#
_symmetry.space_group_name_H-M   'P 1'
#
loop_
_entity.id
_entity.type
_entity.pdbx_description
1 polymer ?
#
loop_
_entity_poly.entity_id
_entity_poly.type
_entity_poly.pdbx_seq_one_letter_code
_entity_poly.pdbx_strand_id
1 'polypeptide(L)'
;MNTVNGFLHVRNAYVGVLFLAALSILSLSFPMTYIGVSVKAGFPARAVGIAEICALIAASFLPTFTKPHFNKAELKAPPTRRAIHSIFTALVIISPCLPAITWYLRIKWSELGYQLPGIIGFLGTPIILGSLSMLALLLAGRAASIVIPTLVFSTIVVTQHLFPAGITAQLFATAKNWHSSWLLVSALFIITLLVSYPLASIPYQQQR
;
A
#
# COMPACT_ATOMS: atom_id res chain seq x y z
N MET A 1 12.81 -13.89 -26.52
CA MET A 1 11.96 -13.02 -25.65
C MET A 1 12.55 -13.06 -24.25
N ASN A 2 13.04 -11.93 -23.73
CA ASN A 2 13.72 -11.91 -22.42
C ASN A 2 12.75 -12.41 -21.34
N THR A 3 13.24 -13.33 -20.50
CA THR A 3 12.46 -13.95 -19.39
C THR A 3 11.76 -12.93 -18.48
N VAL A 4 12.36 -11.75 -18.31
CA VAL A 4 11.81 -10.64 -17.52
C VAL A 4 10.58 -10.02 -18.20
N ASN A 5 10.63 -9.77 -19.51
CA ASN A 5 9.50 -9.19 -20.25
C ASN A 5 8.28 -10.13 -20.26
N GLY A 6 8.52 -11.43 -20.41
CA GLY A 6 7.45 -12.43 -20.29
C GLY A 6 6.81 -12.46 -18.91
N PHE A 7 7.61 -12.34 -17.84
CA PHE A 7 7.14 -12.29 -16.46
C PHE A 7 6.26 -11.05 -16.17
N LEU A 8 6.66 -9.87 -16.64
CA LEU A 8 5.91 -8.62 -16.47
C LEU A 8 4.60 -8.62 -17.26
N HIS A 9 4.62 -9.19 -18.47
CA HIS A 9 3.44 -9.25 -19.33
C HIS A 9 2.36 -10.18 -18.77
N VAL A 10 2.75 -11.35 -18.26
CA VAL A 10 1.84 -12.33 -17.64
C VAL A 10 1.15 -11.76 -16.39
N ARG A 11 1.75 -10.78 -15.73
CA ARG A 11 1.22 -10.17 -14.50
C ARG A 11 0.49 -8.85 -14.72
N ASN A 12 0.24 -8.43 -15.94
CA ASN A 12 -0.35 -7.12 -16.22
C ASN A 12 0.37 -5.95 -15.51
N ALA A 13 1.69 -6.07 -15.29
CA ALA A 13 2.47 -5.07 -14.58
C ALA A 13 2.35 -3.67 -15.20
N TYR A 14 2.18 -3.59 -16.52
CA TYR A 14 1.97 -2.33 -17.22
C TYR A 14 0.70 -1.61 -16.78
N VAL A 15 -0.40 -2.36 -16.57
CA VAL A 15 -1.66 -1.77 -16.06
C VAL A 15 -1.44 -1.24 -14.66
N GLY A 16 -0.72 -1.98 -13.81
CA GLY A 16 -0.36 -1.52 -12.46
C GLY A 16 0.47 -0.25 -12.47
N VAL A 17 1.46 -0.14 -13.38
CA VAL A 17 2.30 1.06 -13.52
C VAL A 17 1.47 2.26 -13.99
N LEU A 18 0.62 2.11 -15.01
CA LEU A 18 -0.27 3.18 -15.49
C LEU A 18 -1.24 3.64 -14.40
N PHE A 19 -1.81 2.69 -13.67
CA PHE A 19 -2.70 2.98 -12.55
C PHE A 19 -1.99 3.77 -11.44
N LEU A 20 -0.78 3.34 -11.06
CA LEU A 20 0.03 4.03 -10.07
C LEU A 20 0.44 5.44 -10.53
N ALA A 21 0.79 5.59 -11.81
CA ALA A 21 1.10 6.90 -12.40
C ALA A 21 -0.11 7.84 -12.33
N ALA A 22 -1.32 7.36 -12.66
CA ALA A 22 -2.55 8.14 -12.58
C ALA A 22 -2.84 8.60 -11.14
N LEU A 23 -2.70 7.72 -10.14
CA LEU A 23 -2.88 8.07 -8.73
C LEU A 23 -1.81 9.08 -8.25
N SER A 24 -0.58 8.96 -8.72
CA SER A 24 0.50 9.88 -8.39
C SER A 24 0.28 11.26 -8.99
N ILE A 25 -0.21 11.34 -10.23
CA ILE A 25 -0.62 12.59 -10.89
C ILE A 25 -1.79 13.23 -10.14
N LEU A 26 -2.80 12.44 -9.74
CA LEU A 26 -3.94 12.93 -8.97
C LEU A 26 -3.48 13.54 -7.64
N SER A 27 -2.61 12.83 -6.91
CA SER A 27 -2.04 13.30 -5.65
C SER A 27 -1.22 14.58 -5.81
N LEU A 28 -0.49 14.73 -6.93
CA LEU A 28 0.28 15.92 -7.27
C LEU A 28 -0.61 17.12 -7.64
N SER A 29 -1.74 16.86 -8.34
CA SER A 29 -2.66 17.90 -8.84
C SER A 29 -3.52 18.51 -7.75
N PHE A 30 -3.85 17.73 -6.70
CA PHE A 30 -4.77 18.15 -5.63
C PHE A 30 -4.13 18.04 -4.23
N PRO A 31 -2.97 18.69 -3.99
CA PRO A 31 -2.22 18.49 -2.75
C PRO A 31 -2.93 19.03 -1.51
N MET A 32 -3.81 20.02 -1.65
CA MET A 32 -4.54 20.69 -0.55
C MET A 32 -5.99 20.21 -0.41
N THR A 33 -6.37 19.15 -1.13
CA THR A 33 -7.73 18.62 -1.06
C THR A 33 -7.85 17.59 0.05
N TYR A 34 -8.83 17.78 0.94
CA TYR A 34 -9.11 16.92 2.08
C TYR A 34 -10.58 16.55 2.10
N ILE A 35 -10.87 15.32 2.54
CA ILE A 35 -12.23 14.87 2.83
C ILE A 35 -12.41 14.89 4.34
N GLY A 36 -13.42 15.64 4.82
CA GLY A 36 -13.77 15.68 6.24
C GLY A 36 -14.58 14.44 6.63
N VAL A 37 -14.08 13.66 7.58
CA VAL A 37 -14.79 12.53 8.18
C VAL A 37 -15.25 12.94 9.58
N SER A 38 -16.56 13.01 9.81
CA SER A 38 -17.16 13.29 11.11
C SER A 38 -18.07 12.13 11.50
N VAL A 39 -17.78 11.52 12.65
CA VAL A 39 -18.55 10.39 13.18
C VAL A 39 -19.37 10.82 14.40
N LYS A 40 -18.91 11.84 15.14
CA LYS A 40 -19.54 12.33 16.34
C LYS A 40 -19.82 13.83 16.23
N ALA A 41 -21.06 14.22 16.45
CA ALA A 41 -21.47 15.64 16.49
C ALA A 41 -20.68 16.40 17.58
N GLY A 42 -20.27 17.64 17.29
CA GLY A 42 -19.51 18.48 18.21
C GLY A 42 -17.99 18.27 18.20
N PHE A 43 -17.48 17.27 17.47
CA PHE A 43 -16.04 17.11 17.25
C PHE A 43 -15.62 17.65 15.87
N PRO A 44 -14.46 18.28 15.74
CA PRO A 44 -13.96 18.73 14.46
C PRO A 44 -13.76 17.54 13.52
N ALA A 45 -14.21 17.66 12.27
CA ALA A 45 -14.06 16.63 11.28
C ALA A 45 -12.58 16.25 11.09
N ARG A 46 -12.30 14.95 10.99
CA ARG A 46 -10.97 14.43 10.67
C ARG A 46 -10.71 14.65 9.17
N ALA A 47 -9.71 15.44 8.85
CA ALA A 47 -9.29 15.65 7.46
C ALA A 47 -8.48 14.45 6.96
N VAL A 48 -8.93 13.84 5.88
CA VAL A 48 -8.21 12.77 5.15
C VAL A 48 -7.74 13.34 3.83
N GLY A 49 -6.45 13.36 3.58
CA GLY A 49 -5.87 13.94 2.38
C GLY A 49 -6.05 13.06 1.14
N ILE A 50 -6.12 13.67 -0.04
CA ILE A 50 -6.15 12.94 -1.33
C ILE A 50 -4.96 11.98 -1.45
N ALA A 51 -3.78 12.37 -0.99
CA ALA A 51 -2.60 11.49 -1.02
C ALA A 51 -2.80 10.19 -0.24
N GLU A 52 -3.48 10.24 0.92
CA GLU A 52 -3.79 9.06 1.72
C GLU A 52 -4.76 8.14 1.00
N ILE A 53 -5.79 8.73 0.38
CA ILE A 53 -6.77 7.98 -0.41
C ILE A 53 -6.11 7.34 -1.62
N CYS A 54 -5.24 8.07 -2.34
CA CYS A 54 -4.48 7.53 -3.45
C CYS A 54 -3.55 6.38 -3.02
N ALA A 55 -2.87 6.53 -1.87
CA ALA A 55 -2.02 5.48 -1.31
C ALA A 55 -2.85 4.24 -0.89
N LEU A 56 -4.02 4.44 -0.27
CA LEU A 56 -4.94 3.35 0.07
C LEU A 56 -5.43 2.62 -1.18
N ILE A 57 -5.87 3.35 -2.21
CA ILE A 57 -6.32 2.78 -3.48
C ILE A 57 -5.18 2.01 -4.14
N ALA A 58 -3.97 2.59 -4.20
CA ALA A 58 -2.79 1.92 -4.74
C ALA A 58 -2.50 0.63 -3.96
N ALA A 59 -2.44 0.69 -2.63
CA ALA A 59 -2.20 -0.47 -1.78
C ALA A 59 -3.23 -1.58 -1.97
N SER A 60 -4.51 -1.22 -2.10
CA SER A 60 -5.61 -2.18 -2.22
C SER A 60 -5.66 -2.87 -3.59
N PHE A 61 -5.39 -2.16 -4.67
CA PHE A 61 -5.58 -2.67 -6.03
C PHE A 61 -4.31 -3.21 -6.69
N LEU A 62 -3.13 -2.63 -6.43
CA LEU A 62 -1.89 -3.07 -7.07
C LEU A 62 -1.59 -4.57 -6.89
N PRO A 63 -1.75 -5.17 -5.70
CA PRO A 63 -1.55 -6.60 -5.55
C PRO A 63 -2.46 -7.44 -6.45
N THR A 64 -3.69 -6.98 -6.72
CA THR A 64 -4.64 -7.71 -7.57
C THR A 64 -4.20 -7.76 -9.03
N PHE A 65 -3.57 -6.70 -9.54
CA PHE A 65 -3.03 -6.66 -10.91
C PHE A 65 -1.79 -7.54 -11.07
N THR A 66 -1.11 -7.85 -9.97
CA THR A 66 0.14 -8.63 -10.00
C THR A 66 -0.06 -10.13 -9.83
N LYS A 67 -1.30 -10.58 -9.57
CA LYS A 67 -1.60 -12.00 -9.44
C LYS A 67 -1.35 -12.72 -10.78
N PRO A 68 -0.49 -13.74 -10.83
CA PRO A 68 -0.18 -14.44 -12.08
C PRO A 68 -1.43 -15.12 -12.64
N HIS A 69 -1.62 -15.02 -13.95
CA HIS A 69 -2.70 -15.72 -14.65
C HIS A 69 -2.41 -17.22 -14.84
N PHE A 70 -1.14 -17.63 -14.79
CA PHE A 70 -0.66 -18.99 -15.04
C PHE A 70 0.20 -19.52 -13.89
N ASN A 71 -0.45 -19.90 -12.79
CA ASN A 71 0.27 -20.45 -11.62
C ASN A 71 1.06 -21.74 -11.91
N LYS A 72 0.54 -22.62 -12.81
CA LYS A 72 1.16 -23.93 -13.09
C LYS A 72 2.57 -23.88 -13.71
N ALA A 73 2.85 -22.86 -14.51
CA ALA A 73 4.17 -22.69 -15.13
C ALA A 73 5.22 -22.08 -14.17
N GLU A 74 4.76 -21.29 -13.18
CA GLU A 74 5.64 -20.66 -12.19
C GLU A 74 6.09 -21.65 -11.09
N LEU A 75 5.29 -22.68 -10.82
CA LEU A 75 5.51 -23.66 -9.75
C LEU A 75 6.69 -24.61 -10.00
N LYS A 76 7.04 -24.86 -11.26
CA LYS A 76 8.24 -25.63 -11.65
C LYS A 76 9.49 -24.75 -11.80
N ALA A 77 9.43 -23.52 -11.30
CA ALA A 77 10.44 -22.53 -11.57
C ALA A 77 11.73 -22.74 -10.73
N PRO A 78 12.90 -22.52 -11.32
CA PRO A 78 14.17 -22.58 -10.62
C PRO A 78 14.27 -21.50 -9.52
N PRO A 79 15.17 -21.64 -8.53
CA PRO A 79 15.31 -20.75 -7.37
C PRO A 79 15.50 -19.28 -7.75
N THR A 80 16.10 -18.98 -8.90
CA THR A 80 16.24 -17.62 -9.44
C THR A 80 14.90 -16.93 -9.68
N ARG A 81 13.85 -17.67 -10.09
CA ARG A 81 12.51 -17.09 -10.27
C ARG A 81 11.82 -16.79 -8.96
N ARG A 82 12.11 -17.54 -7.89
CA ARG A 82 11.59 -17.27 -6.54
C ARG A 82 12.15 -15.94 -6.01
N ALA A 83 13.44 -15.68 -6.24
CA ALA A 83 14.06 -14.41 -5.89
C ALA A 83 13.41 -13.23 -6.67
N ILE A 84 13.18 -13.40 -7.98
CA ILE A 84 12.47 -12.38 -8.79
C ILE A 84 11.05 -12.14 -8.25
N HIS A 85 10.34 -13.20 -7.86
CA HIS A 85 9.01 -13.07 -7.25
C HIS A 85 9.04 -12.28 -5.94
N SER A 86 10.00 -12.54 -5.05
CA SER A 86 10.14 -11.80 -3.79
C SER A 86 10.48 -10.33 -4.02
N ILE A 87 11.37 -10.03 -4.97
CA ILE A 87 11.69 -8.64 -5.34
C ILE A 87 10.46 -7.95 -5.90
N PHE A 88 9.71 -8.61 -6.77
CA PHE A 88 8.48 -8.05 -7.34
C PHE A 88 7.43 -7.80 -6.26
N THR A 89 7.25 -8.73 -5.32
CA THR A 89 6.37 -8.56 -4.17
C THR A 89 6.78 -7.35 -3.32
N ALA A 90 8.07 -7.20 -3.04
CA ALA A 90 8.59 -6.04 -2.32
C ALA A 90 8.29 -4.72 -3.05
N LEU A 91 8.50 -4.68 -4.38
CA LEU A 91 8.17 -3.52 -5.20
C LEU A 91 6.69 -3.17 -5.15
N VAL A 92 5.81 -4.17 -5.22
CA VAL A 92 4.35 -3.96 -5.11
C VAL A 92 3.95 -3.40 -3.76
N ILE A 93 4.55 -3.89 -2.67
CA ILE A 93 4.28 -3.40 -1.31
C ILE A 93 4.75 -1.94 -1.13
N ILE A 94 5.87 -1.57 -1.73
CA ILE A 94 6.45 -0.22 -1.60
C ILE A 94 5.80 0.78 -2.56
N SER A 95 5.28 0.32 -3.69
CA SER A 95 4.74 1.21 -4.74
C SER A 95 3.64 2.18 -4.27
N PRO A 96 2.75 1.87 -3.27
CA PRO A 96 1.80 2.84 -2.73
C PRO A 96 2.44 4.08 -2.08
N CYS A 97 3.75 4.04 -1.81
CA CYS A 97 4.48 5.23 -1.36
C CYS A 97 4.58 6.32 -2.43
N LEU A 98 4.47 5.98 -3.72
CA LEU A 98 4.64 6.93 -4.83
C LEU A 98 3.65 8.11 -4.77
N PRO A 99 2.33 7.93 -4.60
CA PRO A 99 1.40 9.03 -4.40
C PRO A 99 1.72 9.91 -3.18
N ALA A 100 2.21 9.31 -2.10
CA ALA A 100 2.62 10.06 -0.91
C ALA A 100 3.89 10.88 -1.17
N ILE A 101 4.86 10.32 -1.91
CA ILE A 101 6.10 11.01 -2.30
C ILE A 101 5.80 12.18 -3.23
N THR A 102 4.97 12.00 -4.25
CA THR A 102 4.62 13.06 -5.20
C THR A 102 3.90 14.22 -4.50
N TRP A 103 2.95 13.91 -3.61
CA TRP A 103 2.29 14.88 -2.76
C TRP A 103 3.28 15.64 -1.88
N TYR A 104 4.17 14.92 -1.18
CA TYR A 104 5.19 15.51 -0.30
C TYR A 104 6.11 16.48 -1.06
N LEU A 105 6.60 16.05 -2.21
CA LEU A 105 7.47 16.90 -3.05
C LEU A 105 6.72 18.16 -3.51
N ARG A 106 5.46 18.03 -3.90
CA ARG A 106 4.64 19.17 -4.34
C ARG A 106 4.45 20.21 -3.23
N ILE A 107 4.17 19.76 -1.99
CA ILE A 107 4.02 20.67 -0.85
C ILE A 107 5.36 21.24 -0.42
N LYS A 108 6.41 20.44 -0.41
CA LYS A 108 7.74 20.90 -0.04
C LYS A 108 8.26 22.02 -0.92
N TRP A 109 7.87 22.04 -2.19
CA TRP A 109 8.22 23.13 -3.13
C TRP A 109 7.24 24.31 -3.09
N SER A 110 6.22 24.28 -2.24
CA SER A 110 5.36 25.40 -1.94
C SER A 110 5.85 26.16 -0.71
N GLU A 111 5.27 27.34 -0.47
CA GLU A 111 5.58 28.16 0.71
C GLU A 111 5.31 27.47 2.05
N LEU A 112 4.46 26.43 2.06
CA LEU A 112 4.15 25.63 3.24
C LEU A 112 5.17 24.52 3.53
N GLY A 113 6.14 24.32 2.67
CA GLY A 113 7.09 23.20 2.75
C GLY A 113 7.99 23.21 3.99
N TYR A 114 8.20 24.36 4.62
CA TYR A 114 9.00 24.48 5.85
C TYR A 114 8.35 23.85 7.09
N GLN A 115 7.03 23.61 7.07
CA GLN A 115 6.28 23.00 8.17
C GLN A 115 6.19 21.48 8.10
N LEU A 116 6.67 20.87 7.00
CA LEU A 116 6.57 19.43 6.82
C LEU A 116 7.67 18.69 7.59
N PRO A 117 7.32 17.60 8.29
CA PRO A 117 8.32 16.68 8.84
C PRO A 117 9.09 15.98 7.72
N GLY A 118 10.15 15.22 8.08
CA GLY A 118 10.91 14.45 7.10
C GLY A 118 10.05 13.43 6.32
N ILE A 119 10.37 13.21 5.05
CA ILE A 119 9.62 12.30 4.14
C ILE A 119 9.41 10.91 4.72
N ILE A 120 10.35 10.41 5.50
CA ILE A 120 10.31 9.07 6.10
C ILE A 120 9.02 8.86 6.92
N GLY A 121 8.55 9.90 7.64
CA GLY A 121 7.31 9.83 8.42
C GLY A 121 6.07 9.50 7.57
N PHE A 122 6.10 9.81 6.27
CA PHE A 122 4.96 9.60 5.36
C PHE A 122 4.94 8.25 4.67
N LEU A 123 6.02 7.46 4.75
CA LEU A 123 6.15 6.20 4.00
C LEU A 123 5.62 4.99 4.76
N GLY A 124 5.56 5.05 6.08
CA GLY A 124 5.21 3.89 6.91
C GLY A 124 3.79 3.39 6.65
N THR A 125 2.80 4.28 6.64
CA THR A 125 1.39 3.88 6.42
C THR A 125 1.15 3.23 5.05
N PRO A 126 1.61 3.78 3.92
CA PRO A 126 1.50 3.11 2.62
C PRO A 126 2.12 1.71 2.60
N ILE A 127 3.28 1.50 3.23
CA ILE A 127 3.95 0.19 3.31
C ILE A 127 3.12 -0.79 4.14
N ILE A 128 2.55 -0.35 5.27
CA ILE A 128 1.68 -1.20 6.09
C ILE A 128 0.44 -1.62 5.31
N LEU A 129 -0.24 -0.68 4.65
CA LEU A 129 -1.42 -0.98 3.85
C LEU A 129 -1.09 -1.92 2.68
N GLY A 130 0.04 -1.69 2.00
CA GLY A 130 0.54 -2.57 0.93
C GLY A 130 0.86 -3.98 1.44
N SER A 131 1.50 -4.10 2.62
CA SER A 131 1.80 -5.38 3.25
C SER A 131 0.52 -6.13 3.64
N LEU A 132 -0.44 -5.45 4.27
CA LEU A 132 -1.74 -6.03 4.64
C LEU A 132 -2.53 -6.50 3.41
N SER A 133 -2.55 -5.68 2.36
CA SER A 133 -3.22 -6.03 1.11
C SER A 133 -2.59 -7.26 0.47
N MET A 134 -1.26 -7.32 0.41
CA MET A 134 -0.54 -8.45 -0.16
C MET A 134 -0.74 -9.73 0.66
N LEU A 135 -0.68 -9.66 2.00
CA LEU A 135 -1.02 -10.78 2.88
C LEU A 135 -2.46 -11.26 2.67
N ALA A 136 -3.40 -10.34 2.61
CA ALA A 136 -4.80 -10.64 2.36
C ALA A 136 -5.01 -11.31 0.99
N LEU A 137 -4.30 -10.85 -0.06
CA LEU A 137 -4.32 -11.48 -1.37
C LEU A 137 -3.82 -12.92 -1.32
N LEU A 138 -2.71 -13.16 -0.62
CA LEU A 138 -2.09 -14.47 -0.51
C LEU A 138 -2.93 -15.46 0.29
N LEU A 139 -3.55 -15.02 1.39
CA LEU A 139 -4.27 -15.88 2.33
C LEU A 139 -5.75 -16.05 1.98
N ALA A 140 -6.42 -14.99 1.52
CA ALA A 140 -7.86 -14.94 1.35
C ALA A 140 -8.33 -14.48 -0.05
N GLY A 141 -7.40 -14.13 -0.94
CA GLY A 141 -7.70 -13.84 -2.33
C GLY A 141 -8.01 -12.37 -2.65
N ARG A 142 -8.45 -12.11 -3.90
CA ARG A 142 -8.57 -10.75 -4.46
C ARG A 142 -9.52 -9.83 -3.70
N ALA A 143 -10.69 -10.34 -3.29
CA ALA A 143 -11.65 -9.52 -2.56
C ALA A 143 -11.07 -9.06 -1.21
N ALA A 144 -10.40 -9.95 -0.49
CA ALA A 144 -9.79 -9.66 0.80
C ALA A 144 -8.66 -8.60 0.69
N SER A 145 -7.89 -8.62 -0.40
CA SER A 145 -6.82 -7.63 -0.62
C SER A 145 -7.33 -6.20 -0.77
N ILE A 146 -8.59 -6.02 -1.17
CA ILE A 146 -9.23 -4.70 -1.25
C ILE A 146 -9.92 -4.36 0.07
N VAL A 147 -10.69 -5.31 0.60
CA VAL A 147 -11.55 -5.08 1.77
C VAL A 147 -10.74 -4.87 3.05
N ILE A 148 -9.72 -5.71 3.30
CA ILE A 148 -8.96 -5.66 4.57
C ILE A 148 -8.22 -4.33 4.76
N PRO A 149 -7.38 -3.84 3.82
CA PRO A 149 -6.69 -2.56 4.01
C PRO A 149 -7.68 -1.39 4.10
N THR A 150 -8.81 -1.44 3.36
CA THR A 150 -9.85 -0.40 3.43
C THR A 150 -10.52 -0.38 4.79
N LEU A 151 -10.88 -1.53 5.35
CA LEU A 151 -11.47 -1.62 6.69
C LEU A 151 -10.47 -1.15 7.76
N VAL A 152 -9.23 -1.59 7.68
CA VAL A 152 -8.16 -1.19 8.62
C VAL A 152 -7.98 0.33 8.57
N PHE A 153 -7.83 0.91 7.38
CA PHE A 153 -7.70 2.36 7.21
C PHE A 153 -8.91 3.12 7.77
N SER A 154 -10.12 2.69 7.42
CA SER A 154 -11.37 3.31 7.91
C SER A 154 -11.48 3.24 9.43
N THR A 155 -11.15 2.09 10.02
CA THR A 155 -11.16 1.91 11.49
C THR A 155 -10.16 2.87 12.14
N ILE A 156 -8.97 3.04 11.57
CA ILE A 156 -7.96 3.96 12.10
C ILE A 156 -8.46 5.41 12.03
N VAL A 157 -9.01 5.83 10.89
CA VAL A 157 -9.57 7.19 10.72
C VAL A 157 -10.66 7.47 11.74
N VAL A 158 -11.59 6.53 11.91
CA VAL A 158 -12.69 6.64 12.91
C VAL A 158 -12.13 6.70 14.33
N THR A 159 -11.20 5.82 14.67
CA THR A 159 -10.62 5.75 16.02
C THR A 159 -9.81 7.01 16.34
N GLN A 160 -9.05 7.54 15.40
CA GLN A 160 -8.33 8.81 15.57
C GLN A 160 -9.28 10.01 15.71
N HIS A 161 -10.46 9.96 15.07
CA HIS A 161 -11.47 10.98 15.25
C HIS A 161 -12.10 10.93 16.65
N LEU A 162 -12.39 9.73 17.16
CA LEU A 162 -13.02 9.54 18.47
C LEU A 162 -12.02 9.74 19.65
N PHE A 163 -10.76 9.38 19.44
CA PHE A 163 -9.71 9.37 20.48
C PHE A 163 -8.44 10.06 19.98
N PRO A 164 -8.45 11.38 19.73
CA PRO A 164 -7.33 12.08 19.10
C PRO A 164 -6.02 12.07 19.92
N ALA A 165 -6.11 11.82 21.22
CA ALA A 165 -4.95 11.72 22.14
C ALA A 165 -4.66 10.30 22.60
N GLY A 166 -5.37 9.29 22.07
CA GLY A 166 -5.22 7.90 22.48
C GLY A 166 -4.06 7.17 21.81
N ILE A 167 -3.94 5.87 22.13
CA ILE A 167 -2.93 4.95 21.59
C ILE A 167 -2.96 4.94 20.05
N THR A 168 -4.11 5.14 19.44
CA THR A 168 -4.29 5.20 17.98
C THR A 168 -3.62 6.38 17.32
N ALA A 169 -3.36 7.47 18.05
CA ALA A 169 -2.57 8.59 17.54
C ALA A 169 -1.12 8.20 17.21
N GLN A 170 -0.64 7.10 17.76
CA GLN A 170 0.72 6.58 17.56
C GLN A 170 0.79 5.42 16.55
N LEU A 171 -0.37 4.83 16.16
CA LEU A 171 -0.35 3.59 15.37
C LEU A 171 -0.11 3.81 13.89
N PHE A 172 -0.87 4.66 13.26
CA PHE A 172 -0.63 5.03 11.86
C PHE A 172 -0.94 6.48 11.68
N ALA A 173 -0.25 7.07 10.76
CA ALA A 173 -0.47 8.44 10.47
C ALA A 173 -1.37 8.58 9.26
N THR A 174 -2.34 9.38 9.41
CA THR A 174 -3.13 10.02 8.38
C THR A 174 -2.71 11.50 8.31
N ALA A 175 -3.27 12.33 7.45
CA ALA A 175 -2.78 13.65 7.04
C ALA A 175 -2.21 14.58 8.13
N LYS A 176 -2.59 14.43 9.38
CA LYS A 176 -2.10 15.28 10.46
C LYS A 176 -0.91 14.69 11.23
N ASN A 177 -0.79 13.36 11.27
CA ASN A 177 0.22 12.64 12.06
C ASN A 177 0.78 11.48 11.26
N TRP A 178 1.55 11.73 10.23
CA TRP A 178 2.20 10.71 9.40
C TRP A 178 3.37 10.05 10.16
N HIS A 179 3.10 9.58 11.38
CA HIS A 179 4.05 8.81 12.17
C HIS A 179 3.64 7.34 12.15
N SER A 180 4.55 6.48 11.74
CA SER A 180 4.37 5.04 11.82
C SER A 180 5.46 4.44 12.68
N SER A 181 5.12 3.44 13.49
CA SER A 181 6.14 2.63 14.14
C SER A 181 6.92 1.84 13.09
N TRP A 182 8.19 2.20 12.87
CA TRP A 182 9.06 1.51 11.92
C TRP A 182 9.30 0.05 12.28
N LEU A 183 9.19 -0.30 13.55
CA LEU A 183 9.24 -1.69 13.99
C LEU A 183 8.05 -2.48 13.43
N LEU A 184 6.86 -1.92 13.51
CA LEU A 184 5.64 -2.54 12.95
C LEU A 184 5.67 -2.59 11.42
N VAL A 185 6.15 -1.52 10.77
CA VAL A 185 6.36 -1.48 9.31
C VAL A 185 7.30 -2.61 8.88
N SER A 186 8.47 -2.71 9.51
CA SER A 186 9.47 -3.72 9.18
C SER A 186 8.97 -5.13 9.45
N ALA A 187 8.30 -5.35 10.58
CA ALA A 187 7.76 -6.66 10.94
C ALA A 187 6.73 -7.13 9.90
N LEU A 188 5.75 -6.30 9.56
CA LEU A 188 4.74 -6.65 8.55
C LEU A 188 5.35 -6.87 7.17
N PHE A 189 6.31 -6.04 6.76
CA PHE A 189 7.01 -6.17 5.49
C PHE A 189 7.75 -7.52 5.42
N ILE A 190 8.54 -7.85 6.44
CA ILE A 190 9.30 -9.11 6.52
C ILE A 190 8.36 -10.31 6.54
N ILE A 191 7.31 -10.29 7.37
CA ILE A 191 6.32 -11.37 7.43
C ILE A 191 5.69 -11.58 6.06
N THR A 192 5.32 -10.51 5.36
CA THR A 192 4.73 -10.61 4.02
C THR A 192 5.69 -11.26 3.02
N LEU A 193 6.96 -10.89 3.05
CA LEU A 193 7.98 -11.50 2.19
C LEU A 193 8.21 -12.97 2.54
N LEU A 194 8.27 -13.31 3.82
CA LEU A 194 8.44 -14.69 4.29
C LEU A 194 7.25 -15.57 3.90
N VAL A 195 6.03 -15.07 4.00
CA VAL A 195 4.82 -15.78 3.59
C VAL A 195 4.73 -15.91 2.06
N SER A 196 5.16 -14.89 1.31
CA SER A 196 5.12 -14.92 -0.16
C SER A 196 6.10 -15.95 -0.76
N TYR A 197 7.24 -16.14 -0.12
CA TYR A 197 8.31 -17.03 -0.63
C TYR A 197 7.89 -18.50 -0.70
N PRO A 198 7.38 -19.16 0.36
CA PRO A 198 6.93 -20.55 0.28
C PRO A 198 5.61 -20.69 -0.52
N LEU A 199 4.70 -19.73 -0.47
CA LEU A 199 3.44 -19.80 -1.25
C LEU A 199 3.69 -19.76 -2.76
N ALA A 200 4.80 -19.18 -3.20
CA ALA A 200 5.25 -19.27 -4.59
C ALA A 200 5.65 -20.70 -4.99
N SER A 201 5.83 -21.63 -4.05
CA SER A 201 6.26 -23.01 -4.29
C SER A 201 5.14 -24.06 -4.07
N ILE A 202 3.96 -23.67 -3.55
CA ILE A 202 2.86 -24.62 -3.28
C ILE A 202 2.04 -24.85 -4.55
N PRO A 203 1.78 -26.13 -4.95
CA PRO A 203 0.94 -26.45 -6.08
C PRO A 203 -0.50 -25.93 -5.91
N TYR A 204 -1.04 -25.35 -6.96
CA TYR A 204 -2.39 -24.73 -6.96
C TYR A 204 -3.51 -25.68 -6.51
N GLN A 205 -3.33 -26.99 -6.66
CA GLN A 205 -4.31 -28.00 -6.25
C GLN A 205 -4.53 -28.09 -4.73
N GLN A 206 -3.61 -27.59 -3.93
CA GLN A 206 -3.73 -27.56 -2.46
C GLN A 206 -4.33 -26.25 -1.91
N GLN A 207 -4.63 -25.29 -2.78
CA GLN A 207 -5.19 -23.98 -2.40
C GLN A 207 -6.70 -23.84 -2.64
N ARG A 208 -7.39 -24.97 -2.96
CA ARG A 208 -8.86 -25.00 -3.13
C ARG A 208 -9.56 -25.45 -1.87
#